data_b8057093fec1b3ce20519001b5387f0d
#
_entry.id   b8057093fec1b3ce20519001b5387f0d
#
_cell.length_a   1.000
_cell.length_b   1.000
_cell.length_c   1.000
_cell.angle_alpha   90.00
_cell.angle_beta   90.00
_cell.angle_gamma   90.00
#
_symmetry.space_group_name_H-M   'P 1'
#
loop_
_entity.id
_entity.type
_entity.pdbx_description
1 polymer ?
#
loop_
_entity_poly.entity_id
_entity_poly.type
_entity_poly.pdbx_seq_one_letter_code
_entity_poly.pdbx_strand_id
1 'polypeptide(L)'
;MISTAQLKTIIHDKDKVFIDVRTAREYKGNGLKQFKNIPLGADMSKLPKDKEIVVICQSGMRSKQACGKLKKLGYTHITNVRGGMSAY
;
A
#
# COMPACT_ATOMS: atom_id res chain seq x y z
N MET A 1 4.73 3.25 -9.92
CA MET A 1 3.77 4.18 -9.27
C MET A 1 2.51 4.30 -10.11
N ILE A 2 1.35 4.27 -9.48
CA ILE A 2 0.08 4.42 -10.17
C ILE A 2 -0.69 5.62 -9.60
N SER A 3 -1.62 6.16 -10.40
CA SER A 3 -2.53 7.20 -9.94
C SER A 3 -3.70 6.58 -9.18
N THR A 4 -4.47 7.42 -8.48
CA THR A 4 -5.69 6.94 -7.81
C THR A 4 -6.74 6.48 -8.82
N ALA A 5 -6.77 7.08 -10.01
CA ALA A 5 -7.67 6.63 -11.07
C ALA A 5 -7.30 5.20 -11.51
N GLN A 6 -6.02 4.93 -11.69
CA GLN A 6 -5.56 3.58 -12.02
C GLN A 6 -5.82 2.59 -10.89
N LEU A 7 -5.65 3.02 -9.63
CA LEU A 7 -5.96 2.18 -8.49
C LEU A 7 -7.41 1.70 -8.53
N LYS A 8 -8.35 2.59 -8.88
CA LYS A 8 -9.77 2.23 -8.93
C LYS A 8 -10.06 1.12 -9.94
N THR A 9 -9.24 0.97 -10.97
CA THR A 9 -9.41 -0.09 -11.96
C THR A 9 -8.90 -1.45 -11.49
N ILE A 10 -8.02 -1.49 -10.50
CA ILE A 10 -7.41 -2.73 -10.02
C ILE A 10 -7.77 -3.09 -8.58
N ILE A 11 -8.55 -2.26 -7.90
CA ILE A 11 -8.76 -2.39 -6.45
C ILE A 11 -9.48 -3.70 -6.06
N HIS A 12 -10.10 -4.37 -7.00
CA HIS A 12 -10.77 -5.65 -6.75
C HIS A 12 -9.97 -6.85 -7.25
N ASP A 13 -8.74 -6.65 -7.74
CA ASP A 13 -7.89 -7.74 -8.21
C ASP A 13 -7.45 -8.62 -7.04
N LYS A 14 -7.73 -9.91 -7.14
CA LYS A 14 -7.39 -10.86 -6.08
C LYS A 14 -5.96 -11.38 -6.15
N ASP A 15 -5.26 -11.10 -7.25
CA ASP A 15 -3.87 -11.48 -7.44
C ASP A 15 -2.88 -10.45 -6.90
N LYS A 16 -3.38 -9.38 -6.27
CA LYS A 16 -2.57 -8.31 -5.69
C LYS A 16 -2.81 -8.22 -4.19
N VAL A 17 -1.81 -7.71 -3.49
CA VAL A 17 -1.92 -7.41 -2.05
C VAL A 17 -1.96 -5.90 -1.89
N PHE A 18 -2.99 -5.39 -1.23
CA PHE A 18 -3.16 -3.95 -0.99
C PHE A 18 -2.87 -3.66 0.47
N ILE A 19 -1.91 -2.78 0.75
CA ILE A 19 -1.59 -2.42 2.14
C ILE A 19 -1.64 -0.90 2.34
N ASP A 20 -2.24 -0.51 3.46
CA ASP A 20 -2.31 0.88 3.92
C ASP A 20 -1.32 1.03 5.08
N VAL A 21 -0.28 1.84 4.88
CA VAL A 21 0.80 1.98 5.86
C VAL A 21 0.61 3.17 6.80
N ARG A 22 -0.60 3.73 6.82
CA ARG A 22 -0.95 4.78 7.78
C ARG A 22 -1.15 4.17 9.17
N THR A 23 -1.33 5.03 10.17
CA THR A 23 -1.65 4.55 11.53
C THR A 23 -3.02 3.87 11.54
N ALA A 24 -3.24 3.02 12.56
CA ALA A 24 -4.53 2.35 12.74
C ALA A 24 -5.68 3.37 12.88
N ARG A 25 -5.43 4.48 13.54
CA ARG A 25 -6.43 5.56 13.71
C ARG A 25 -6.84 6.15 12.36
N GLU A 26 -5.85 6.47 11.52
CA GLU A 26 -6.12 7.01 10.18
C GLU A 26 -6.92 6.01 9.36
N TYR A 27 -6.51 4.75 9.38
CA TYR A 27 -7.19 3.70 8.62
C TYR A 27 -8.64 3.51 9.07
N LYS A 28 -8.89 3.54 10.37
CA LYS A 28 -10.26 3.44 10.89
C LYS A 28 -11.13 4.60 10.44
N GLY A 29 -10.54 5.78 10.24
CA GLY A 29 -11.28 6.96 9.82
C GLY A 29 -11.77 6.88 8.39
N ASN A 30 -10.93 6.46 7.46
CA ASN A 30 -11.31 6.45 6.04
C ASN A 30 -10.55 5.41 5.21
N GLY A 31 -10.06 4.33 5.82
CA GLY A 31 -9.36 3.28 5.09
C GLY A 31 -10.26 2.55 4.12
N LEU A 32 -9.66 2.09 3.02
CA LEU A 32 -10.38 1.31 2.01
C LEU A 32 -10.44 -0.15 2.44
N LYS A 33 -11.61 -0.77 2.28
CA LYS A 33 -11.82 -2.16 2.74
C LYS A 33 -10.86 -3.15 2.09
N GLN A 34 -10.47 -2.89 0.86
CA GLN A 34 -9.59 -3.76 0.09
C GLN A 34 -8.16 -3.72 0.61
N PHE A 35 -7.81 -2.70 1.37
CA PHE A 35 -6.46 -2.51 1.90
C PHE A 35 -6.37 -3.05 3.32
N LYS A 36 -5.32 -3.84 3.57
CA LYS A 36 -4.99 -4.28 4.92
C LYS A 36 -4.13 -3.20 5.58
N ASN A 37 -4.46 -2.83 6.80
CA ASN A 37 -3.67 -1.82 7.52
C ASN A 37 -2.43 -2.47 8.12
N ILE A 38 -1.27 -2.10 7.60
CA ILE A 38 0.03 -2.48 8.14
C ILE A 38 0.83 -1.19 8.31
N PRO A 39 0.79 -0.57 9.49
CA PRO A 39 1.48 0.71 9.71
C PRO A 39 2.97 0.62 9.37
N LEU A 40 3.56 1.73 8.95
CA LEU A 40 4.93 1.78 8.42
C LEU A 40 5.96 1.08 9.32
N GLY A 41 5.83 1.16 10.63
CA GLY A 41 6.77 0.53 11.56
C GLY A 41 6.50 -0.94 11.84
N ALA A 42 5.43 -1.52 11.27
CA ALA A 42 5.07 -2.92 11.54
C ALA A 42 5.87 -3.88 10.66
N ASP A 43 5.84 -5.17 11.02
CA ASP A 43 6.53 -6.22 10.27
C ASP A 43 5.82 -6.49 8.94
N MET A 44 6.56 -6.38 7.85
CA MET A 44 6.06 -6.64 6.49
C MET A 44 6.66 -7.90 5.88
N SER A 45 7.45 -8.67 6.65
CA SER A 45 8.21 -9.80 6.12
C SER A 45 7.34 -11.00 5.76
N LYS A 46 6.10 -11.03 6.20
CA LYS A 46 5.19 -12.16 5.98
C LYS A 46 4.28 -12.00 4.76
N LEU A 47 4.41 -10.89 4.04
CA LEU A 47 3.62 -10.70 2.82
C LEU A 47 4.09 -11.67 1.73
N PRO A 48 3.20 -12.11 0.83
CA PRO A 48 3.58 -13.01 -0.26
C PRO A 48 4.53 -12.30 -1.23
N LYS A 49 5.56 -13.00 -1.69
CA LYS A 49 6.55 -12.44 -2.63
C LYS A 49 6.20 -12.68 -4.09
N ASP A 50 5.24 -13.54 -4.35
CA ASP A 50 4.80 -13.89 -5.71
C ASP A 50 3.64 -13.01 -6.20
N LYS A 51 3.24 -12.02 -5.42
CA LYS A 51 2.15 -11.11 -5.79
C LYS A 51 2.64 -9.67 -5.82
N GLU A 52 1.98 -8.86 -6.63
CA GLU A 52 2.22 -7.41 -6.61
C GLU A 52 1.69 -6.82 -5.31
N ILE A 53 2.48 -5.95 -4.68
CA ILE A 53 2.09 -5.27 -3.46
C ILE A 53 1.83 -3.81 -3.77
N VAL A 54 0.59 -3.38 -3.55
CA VAL A 54 0.16 -2.00 -3.80
C VAL A 54 0.08 -1.29 -2.46
N VAL A 55 0.82 -0.20 -2.31
CA VAL A 55 1.00 0.50 -1.04
C VAL A 55 0.39 1.89 -1.10
N ILE A 56 -0.41 2.25 -0.10
CA ILE A 56 -1.02 3.57 -0.01
C ILE A 56 -0.75 4.19 1.38
N CYS A 57 -0.63 5.51 1.41
CA CYS A 57 -0.64 6.29 2.65
C CYS A 57 -1.47 7.55 2.44
N GLN A 58 -1.32 8.57 3.29
CA GLN A 58 -2.12 9.78 3.15
C GLN A 58 -1.70 10.64 1.96
N SER A 59 -0.39 10.86 1.77
CA SER A 59 0.12 11.79 0.76
C SER A 59 1.14 11.18 -0.21
N GLY A 60 1.57 9.93 0.03
CA GLY A 60 2.57 9.26 -0.80
C GLY A 60 3.95 9.16 -0.16
N MET A 61 4.23 9.87 0.93
CA MET A 61 5.58 9.87 1.53
C MET A 61 5.86 8.63 2.38
N ARG A 62 4.94 8.26 3.26
CA ARG A 62 5.11 7.05 4.07
C ARG A 62 5.09 5.79 3.22
N SER A 63 4.25 5.76 2.19
CA SER A 63 4.20 4.62 1.28
C SER A 63 5.48 4.49 0.47
N LYS A 64 6.12 5.60 0.12
CA LYS A 64 7.42 5.58 -0.54
C LYS A 64 8.48 4.96 0.37
N GLN A 65 8.48 5.29 1.65
CA GLN A 65 9.37 4.68 2.64
C GLN A 65 9.09 3.19 2.79
N ALA A 66 7.81 2.80 2.83
CA ALA A 66 7.41 1.40 2.90
C ALA A 66 7.88 0.62 1.69
N CYS A 67 7.80 1.20 0.49
CA CYS A 67 8.31 0.56 -0.73
C CYS A 67 9.80 0.29 -0.62
N GLY A 68 10.58 1.24 -0.06
CA GLY A 68 12.00 1.04 0.18
C GLY A 68 12.27 -0.12 1.14
N LYS A 69 11.49 -0.21 2.22
CA LYS A 69 11.58 -1.31 3.18
C LYS A 69 11.29 -2.66 2.52
N LEU A 70 10.22 -2.71 1.71
CA LEU A 70 9.84 -3.94 1.02
C LEU A 70 10.93 -4.40 0.06
N LYS A 71 11.56 -3.48 -0.66
CA LYS A 71 12.69 -3.82 -1.55
C LYS A 71 13.82 -4.47 -0.78
N LYS A 72 14.14 -3.95 0.40
CA LYS A 72 15.20 -4.54 1.25
C LYS A 72 14.84 -5.93 1.74
N LEU A 73 13.55 -6.22 1.87
CA LEU A 73 13.05 -7.54 2.27
C LEU A 73 12.98 -8.53 1.10
N GLY A 74 13.32 -8.10 -0.11
CA GLY A 74 13.37 -8.97 -1.28
C GLY A 74 12.12 -8.95 -2.15
N TYR A 75 11.19 -8.04 -1.92
CA TYR A 75 10.02 -7.89 -2.77
C TYR A 75 10.39 -7.16 -4.05
N THR A 76 9.92 -7.63 -5.19
CA THR A 76 10.26 -7.08 -6.51
C THR A 76 9.09 -6.42 -7.22
N HIS A 77 7.85 -6.77 -6.86
CA HIS A 77 6.64 -6.23 -7.47
C HIS A 77 5.95 -5.32 -6.48
N ILE A 78 6.36 -4.05 -6.44
CA ILE A 78 5.89 -3.08 -5.47
C ILE A 78 5.41 -1.84 -6.21
N THR A 79 4.20 -1.38 -5.88
CA THR A 79 3.57 -0.22 -6.52
C THR A 79 3.11 0.77 -5.46
N ASN A 80 3.53 2.02 -5.59
CA ASN A 80 3.09 3.11 -4.73
C ASN A 80 1.93 3.85 -5.39
N VAL A 81 0.90 4.22 -4.60
CA VAL A 81 -0.22 5.02 -5.10
C VAL A 81 0.14 6.50 -4.95
N ARG A 82 0.27 7.19 -6.06
CA ARG A 82 0.63 8.61 -6.10
C ARG A 82 -0.44 9.46 -5.44
N GLY A 83 -0.02 10.34 -4.53
CA GLY A 83 -0.93 11.22 -3.81
C GLY A 83 -1.71 10.56 -2.70
N GLY A 84 -1.72 9.23 -2.63
CA GLY A 84 -2.36 8.48 -1.55
C GLY A 84 -3.83 8.79 -1.36
N MET A 85 -4.29 8.69 -0.10
CA MET A 85 -5.69 8.93 0.23
C MET A 85 -6.12 10.35 -0.05
N SER A 86 -5.20 11.32 0.01
CA SER A 86 -5.57 12.73 -0.26
C SER A 86 -5.94 12.95 -1.73
N ALA A 87 -5.49 12.09 -2.65
CA ALA A 87 -5.86 12.17 -4.07
C ALA A 87 -6.99 11.21 -4.44
N TYR A 88 -7.38 10.33 -3.52
CA TYR A 88 -8.41 9.34 -3.79
C TYR A 88 -9.79 9.96 -3.68
#